data_d9b2f72911121db3eda818d633c37db5
#
_entry.id   d9b2f72911121db3eda818d633c37db5
#
_cell.length_a   1.000
_cell.length_b   1.000
_cell.length_c   1.000
_cell.angle_alpha   90.00
_cell.angle_beta   90.00
_cell.angle_gamma   90.00
#
_symmetry.space_group_name_H-M   'P 1'
#
loop_
_entity.id
_entity.type
_entity.pdbx_description
1 polymer ?
#
loop_
_entity_poly.entity_id
_entity_poly.type
_entity_poly.pdbx_seq_one_letter_code
_entity_poly.pdbx_strand_id
1 'polypeptide(L)'
;MKHNTLTKIITLALAAVLALSLAACGTKTNDDSGDKTDAPVIKIGVPNDTTNEARALLLLQENGIIKLADGVGITATKNDVVENPYNVTIVELDAAQVPSHLQSVDYAVINSNYAIGAGLNPVNDSLLIEGSASAYANILAVKEGSENEPKILALKAALESQQVVDFINETYNGSVISVVENPHRRL
;
A
#
# COMPACT_ATOMS: atom_id res chain seq x y z
N MET A 1 22.96 22.09 -64.83
CA MET A 1 21.66 21.44 -64.74
C MET A 1 21.78 19.94 -64.49
N LYS A 2 22.58 19.46 -63.52
CA LYS A 2 22.73 18.01 -63.20
C LYS A 2 22.37 17.64 -61.76
N HIS A 3 22.04 18.62 -60.90
CA HIS A 3 21.69 18.37 -59.52
C HIS A 3 20.25 17.92 -59.24
N ASN A 4 19.30 18.21 -60.15
CA ASN A 4 17.89 17.92 -59.93
C ASN A 4 17.48 16.46 -60.16
N THR A 5 18.26 15.68 -60.92
CA THR A 5 17.95 14.29 -61.26
C THR A 5 18.32 13.35 -60.11
N LEU A 6 19.44 13.61 -59.44
CA LEU A 6 19.90 12.79 -58.31
C LEU A 6 19.00 12.95 -57.10
N THR A 7 18.57 14.19 -56.81
CA THR A 7 17.65 14.50 -55.70
C THR A 7 16.29 13.84 -55.91
N LYS A 8 15.77 13.83 -57.13
CA LYS A 8 14.48 13.18 -57.46
C LYS A 8 14.56 11.66 -57.34
N ILE A 9 15.67 11.03 -57.70
CA ILE A 9 15.88 9.60 -57.57
C ILE A 9 15.96 9.19 -56.10
N ILE A 10 16.62 9.94 -55.25
CA ILE A 10 16.77 9.70 -53.81
C ILE A 10 15.41 9.87 -53.13
N THR A 11 14.59 10.87 -53.51
CA THR A 11 13.26 11.11 -52.96
C THR A 11 12.28 9.99 -53.33
N LEU A 12 12.36 9.45 -54.57
CA LEU A 12 11.53 8.34 -55.00
C LEU A 12 11.90 7.01 -54.32
N ALA A 13 13.20 6.78 -54.06
CA ALA A 13 13.68 5.57 -53.36
C ALA A 13 13.29 5.59 -51.90
N LEU A 14 13.30 6.75 -51.23
CA LEU A 14 12.85 6.86 -49.83
C LEU A 14 11.33 6.66 -49.69
N ALA A 15 10.54 7.15 -50.65
CA ALA A 15 9.08 6.94 -50.65
C ALA A 15 8.69 5.48 -50.89
N ALA A 16 9.47 4.73 -51.71
CA ALA A 16 9.21 3.30 -51.93
C ALA A 16 9.55 2.44 -50.71
N VAL A 17 10.55 2.78 -49.92
CA VAL A 17 10.90 2.05 -48.70
C VAL A 17 9.87 2.28 -47.60
N LEU A 18 9.26 3.46 -47.49
CA LEU A 18 8.16 3.73 -46.56
C LEU A 18 6.86 3.02 -46.95
N ALA A 19 6.62 2.80 -48.26
CA ALA A 19 5.39 2.13 -48.70
C ALA A 19 5.42 0.60 -48.51
N LEU A 20 6.62 -0.03 -48.46
CA LEU A 20 6.73 -1.47 -48.23
C LEU A 20 6.65 -1.87 -46.75
N SER A 21 6.84 -0.93 -45.81
CA SER A 21 6.72 -1.22 -44.38
C SER A 21 5.29 -1.24 -43.84
N LEU A 22 4.28 -0.84 -44.63
CA LEU A 22 2.86 -0.86 -44.26
C LEU A 22 2.10 -2.10 -44.73
N ALA A 23 2.70 -3.01 -45.52
CA ALA A 23 2.03 -4.18 -46.07
C ALA A 23 2.29 -5.50 -45.29
N ALA A 24 2.95 -5.48 -44.16
CA ALA A 24 3.30 -6.66 -43.36
C ALA A 24 2.47 -6.85 -42.09
N CYS A 25 1.28 -6.26 -42.01
CA CYS A 25 0.32 -6.53 -40.92
C CYS A 25 -1.02 -6.97 -41.50
N GLY A 26 -1.13 -8.26 -41.78
CA GLY A 26 -2.38 -8.86 -42.27
C GLY A 26 -2.36 -10.38 -42.22
N THR A 27 -2.18 -10.97 -41.04
CA THR A 27 -2.60 -12.35 -40.80
C THR A 27 -3.43 -12.34 -39.51
N LYS A 28 -4.75 -12.45 -39.66
CA LYS A 28 -5.68 -12.74 -38.58
C LYS A 28 -5.40 -14.14 -38.09
N THR A 29 -4.78 -14.26 -36.93
CA THR A 29 -4.99 -15.40 -36.05
C THR A 29 -5.95 -14.93 -34.95
N ASN A 30 -7.13 -15.55 -34.94
CA ASN A 30 -8.08 -15.45 -33.84
C ASN A 30 -7.41 -16.13 -32.64
N ASP A 31 -6.79 -15.37 -31.76
CA ASP A 31 -6.55 -15.73 -30.36
C ASP A 31 -7.35 -14.75 -29.51
N ASP A 32 -8.41 -15.29 -28.95
CA ASP A 32 -9.22 -14.71 -27.89
C ASP A 32 -8.33 -14.63 -26.65
N SER A 33 -7.56 -13.57 -26.56
CA SER A 33 -6.81 -13.18 -25.36
C SER A 33 -7.21 -11.75 -25.04
N GLY A 34 -8.07 -11.64 -24.02
CA GLY A 34 -8.63 -10.38 -23.55
C GLY A 34 -7.58 -9.27 -23.48
N ASP A 35 -8.03 -8.13 -23.92
CA ASP A 35 -7.37 -6.83 -23.90
C ASP A 35 -6.63 -6.59 -22.55
N LYS A 36 -5.35 -6.95 -22.51
CA LYS A 36 -4.46 -6.46 -21.47
C LYS A 36 -4.14 -5.04 -21.85
N THR A 37 -4.87 -4.10 -21.27
CA THR A 37 -4.52 -2.69 -21.32
C THR A 37 -3.04 -2.54 -20.97
N ASP A 38 -2.25 -1.86 -21.80
CA ASP A 38 -0.84 -1.45 -21.56
C ASP A 38 -0.74 -0.42 -20.41
N ALA A 39 -1.62 -0.51 -19.41
CA ALA A 39 -1.56 0.32 -18.22
C ALA A 39 -0.30 -0.02 -17.43
N PRO A 40 0.48 0.97 -17.00
CA PRO A 40 1.66 0.72 -16.19
C PRO A 40 1.28 -0.06 -14.93
N VAL A 41 2.11 -1.05 -14.59
CA VAL A 41 1.94 -1.83 -13.35
C VAL A 41 2.41 -1.00 -12.17
N ILE A 42 1.54 -0.77 -11.19
CA ILE A 42 1.86 -0.06 -9.94
C ILE A 42 2.26 -1.09 -8.88
N LYS A 43 3.48 -1.03 -8.38
CA LYS A 43 3.97 -1.92 -7.31
C LYS A 43 3.73 -1.29 -5.95
N ILE A 44 3.01 -2.01 -5.07
CA ILE A 44 2.80 -1.59 -3.68
C ILE A 44 3.43 -2.61 -2.75
N GLY A 45 4.45 -2.18 -1.98
CA GLY A 45 5.07 -2.98 -0.93
C GLY A 45 4.14 -3.08 0.28
N VAL A 46 3.96 -4.29 0.80
CA VAL A 46 3.18 -4.55 2.02
C VAL A 46 3.95 -5.51 2.93
N PRO A 47 3.72 -5.48 4.26
CA PRO A 47 4.25 -6.49 5.17
C PRO A 47 3.79 -7.90 4.79
N ASN A 48 4.65 -8.90 4.98
CA ASN A 48 4.37 -10.31 4.63
C ASN A 48 3.85 -11.15 5.80
N ASP A 49 3.72 -10.58 7.00
CA ASP A 49 3.09 -11.27 8.11
C ASP A 49 1.57 -11.14 8.04
N THR A 50 0.86 -12.19 8.42
CA THR A 50 -0.60 -12.34 8.26
C THR A 50 -1.39 -11.14 8.77
N THR A 51 -1.01 -10.59 9.93
CA THR A 51 -1.76 -9.49 10.56
C THR A 51 -1.55 -8.18 9.81
N ASN A 52 -0.30 -7.85 9.48
CA ASN A 52 0.01 -6.57 8.86
C ASN A 52 -0.26 -6.59 7.35
N GLU A 53 -0.17 -7.74 6.67
CA GLU A 53 -0.62 -7.89 5.28
C GLU A 53 -2.12 -7.59 5.17
N ALA A 54 -2.95 -8.28 5.98
CA ALA A 54 -4.39 -8.04 5.98
C ALA A 54 -4.74 -6.57 6.28
N ARG A 55 -4.06 -5.97 7.25
CA ARG A 55 -4.22 -4.56 7.59
C ARG A 55 -3.88 -3.63 6.43
N ALA A 56 -2.78 -3.89 5.74
CA ALA A 56 -2.36 -3.12 4.57
C ALA A 56 -3.38 -3.23 3.42
N LEU A 57 -3.87 -4.43 3.14
CA LEU A 57 -4.88 -4.68 2.09
C LEU A 57 -6.22 -4.01 2.42
N LEU A 58 -6.64 -4.04 3.69
CA LEU A 58 -7.85 -3.33 4.14
C LEU A 58 -7.73 -1.81 3.97
N LEU A 59 -6.57 -1.23 4.27
CA LEU A 59 -6.31 0.20 4.02
C LEU A 59 -6.42 0.53 2.52
N LEU A 60 -5.87 -0.31 1.64
CA LEU A 60 -5.98 -0.12 0.19
C LEU A 60 -7.44 -0.25 -0.28
N GLN A 61 -8.20 -1.20 0.26
CA GLN A 61 -9.62 -1.36 -0.03
C GLN A 61 -10.45 -0.18 0.44
N GLU A 62 -10.24 0.31 1.66
CA GLU A 62 -10.96 1.45 2.23
C GLU A 62 -10.79 2.71 1.36
N ASN A 63 -9.65 2.84 0.70
CA ASN A 63 -9.35 3.94 -0.20
C ASN A 63 -9.67 3.63 -1.68
N GLY A 64 -10.37 2.54 -1.98
CA GLY A 64 -10.83 2.19 -3.32
C GLY A 64 -9.72 1.80 -4.32
N ILE A 65 -8.53 1.44 -3.82
CA ILE A 65 -7.39 1.06 -4.66
C ILE A 65 -7.54 -0.37 -5.15
N ILE A 66 -8.03 -1.27 -4.30
CA ILE A 66 -8.36 -2.66 -4.61
C ILE A 66 -9.72 -3.00 -3.98
N LYS A 67 -10.28 -4.16 -4.35
CA LYS A 67 -11.40 -4.76 -3.62
C LYS A 67 -11.03 -6.19 -3.23
N LEU A 68 -11.30 -6.53 -2.00
CA LEU A 68 -11.11 -7.87 -1.44
C LEU A 68 -12.41 -8.68 -1.55
N ALA A 69 -12.28 -9.99 -1.52
CA ALA A 69 -13.42 -10.89 -1.45
C ALA A 69 -14.24 -10.63 -0.17
N ASP A 70 -15.55 -10.83 -0.24
CA ASP A 70 -16.43 -10.59 0.89
C ASP A 70 -16.09 -11.52 2.07
N GLY A 71 -16.06 -10.96 3.27
CA GLY A 71 -15.88 -11.69 4.52
C GLY A 71 -14.45 -12.08 4.90
N VAL A 72 -13.42 -11.78 4.10
CA VAL A 72 -12.02 -12.10 4.43
C VAL A 72 -11.48 -11.29 5.63
N GLY A 73 -11.87 -10.03 5.75
CA GLY A 73 -11.55 -9.18 6.90
C GLY A 73 -10.08 -9.22 7.32
N ILE A 74 -9.83 -9.46 8.61
CA ILE A 74 -8.49 -9.47 9.21
C ILE A 74 -7.61 -10.68 8.82
N THR A 75 -8.08 -11.56 7.96
CA THR A 75 -7.33 -12.70 7.42
C THR A 75 -7.02 -12.56 5.93
N ALA A 76 -7.28 -11.37 5.36
CA ALA A 76 -7.05 -11.08 3.95
C ALA A 76 -5.59 -11.28 3.54
N THR A 77 -5.41 -11.83 2.36
CA THR A 77 -4.13 -11.98 1.67
C THR A 77 -4.21 -11.37 0.27
N LYS A 78 -3.09 -11.18 -0.41
CA LYS A 78 -3.09 -10.68 -1.80
C LYS A 78 -3.92 -11.55 -2.76
N ASN A 79 -4.12 -12.85 -2.43
CA ASN A 79 -4.92 -13.76 -3.25
C ASN A 79 -6.43 -13.49 -3.16
N ASP A 80 -6.85 -12.69 -2.18
CA ASP A 80 -8.25 -12.32 -1.96
C ASP A 80 -8.66 -11.06 -2.72
N VAL A 81 -7.75 -10.47 -3.52
CA VAL A 81 -8.05 -9.31 -4.36
C VAL A 81 -8.93 -9.74 -5.53
N VAL A 82 -10.17 -9.26 -5.58
CA VAL A 82 -11.16 -9.60 -6.61
C VAL A 82 -11.35 -8.49 -7.66
N GLU A 83 -11.06 -7.22 -7.30
CA GLU A 83 -11.03 -6.11 -8.27
C GLU A 83 -9.73 -5.31 -8.08
N ASN A 84 -9.11 -4.95 -9.20
CA ASN A 84 -7.84 -4.25 -9.24
C ASN A 84 -7.82 -3.21 -10.38
N PRO A 85 -8.61 -2.13 -10.25
CA PRO A 85 -8.82 -1.17 -11.33
C PRO A 85 -7.56 -0.40 -11.74
N TYR A 86 -6.56 -0.32 -10.85
CA TYR A 86 -5.32 0.44 -11.07
C TYR A 86 -4.14 -0.45 -11.47
N ASN A 87 -4.36 -1.73 -11.80
CA ASN A 87 -3.29 -2.67 -12.17
C ASN A 87 -2.17 -2.75 -11.10
N VAL A 88 -2.55 -2.81 -9.82
CA VAL A 88 -1.62 -2.90 -8.69
C VAL A 88 -1.02 -4.29 -8.60
N THR A 89 0.28 -4.38 -8.37
CA THR A 89 0.97 -5.61 -7.96
C THR A 89 1.37 -5.47 -6.48
N ILE A 90 0.86 -6.37 -5.65
CA ILE A 90 1.22 -6.45 -4.23
C ILE A 90 2.56 -7.16 -4.09
N VAL A 91 3.53 -6.49 -3.48
CA VAL A 91 4.89 -6.99 -3.20
C VAL A 91 5.02 -7.20 -1.70
N GLU A 92 5.03 -8.47 -1.28
CA GLU A 92 5.18 -8.85 0.13
C GLU A 92 6.64 -8.75 0.55
N LEU A 93 6.89 -8.04 1.65
CA LEU A 93 8.21 -7.75 2.21
C LEU A 93 8.20 -7.98 3.72
N ASP A 94 9.34 -8.28 4.31
CA ASP A 94 9.48 -8.24 5.77
C ASP A 94 9.12 -6.85 6.30
N ALA A 95 8.25 -6.78 7.30
CA ALA A 95 7.69 -5.51 7.80
C ALA A 95 8.78 -4.50 8.20
N ALA A 96 9.87 -4.96 8.82
CA ALA A 96 10.98 -4.10 9.22
C ALA A 96 11.80 -3.60 8.02
N GLN A 97 11.71 -4.27 6.88
CA GLN A 97 12.46 -3.92 5.68
C GLN A 97 11.67 -3.09 4.68
N VAL A 98 10.35 -3.00 4.81
CA VAL A 98 9.52 -2.21 3.88
C VAL A 98 10.06 -0.79 3.65
N PRO A 99 10.49 -0.02 4.68
CA PRO A 99 11.03 1.32 4.47
C PRO A 99 12.25 1.35 3.55
N SER A 100 13.14 0.36 3.64
CA SER A 100 14.36 0.28 2.81
C SER A 100 14.07 -0.04 1.34
N HIS A 101 12.89 -0.58 1.04
CA HIS A 101 12.48 -0.94 -0.31
C HIS A 101 11.68 0.15 -1.05
N LEU A 102 11.48 1.33 -0.45
CA LEU A 102 10.77 2.45 -1.08
C LEU A 102 11.33 2.87 -2.45
N GLN A 103 12.61 2.57 -2.74
CA GLN A 103 13.21 2.86 -4.04
C GLN A 103 12.93 1.78 -5.11
N SER A 104 12.38 0.63 -4.72
CA SER A 104 12.13 -0.52 -5.59
C SER A 104 10.65 -0.79 -5.86
N VAL A 105 9.77 -0.06 -5.19
CA VAL A 105 8.31 -0.07 -5.36
C VAL A 105 7.80 1.34 -5.58
N ASP A 106 6.61 1.49 -6.16
CA ASP A 106 6.03 2.81 -6.40
C ASP A 106 5.41 3.41 -5.14
N TYR A 107 4.83 2.55 -4.29
CA TYR A 107 4.27 2.89 -2.99
C TYR A 107 4.53 1.75 -1.99
N ALA A 108 4.40 2.05 -0.70
CA ALA A 108 4.46 1.02 0.35
C ALA A 108 3.52 1.35 1.52
N VAL A 109 2.93 0.31 2.11
CA VAL A 109 2.22 0.42 3.39
C VAL A 109 3.17 0.02 4.51
N ILE A 110 3.46 0.97 5.40
CA ILE A 110 4.50 0.86 6.42
C ILE A 110 3.89 1.04 7.81
N ASN A 111 4.15 0.13 8.73
CA ASN A 111 3.77 0.31 10.12
C ASN A 111 4.50 1.50 10.74
N SER A 112 3.81 2.32 11.52
CA SER A 112 4.33 3.59 12.05
C SER A 112 5.65 3.44 12.82
N ASN A 113 5.83 2.37 13.60
CA ASN A 113 7.08 2.11 14.32
C ASN A 113 8.28 1.94 13.38
N TYR A 114 8.13 1.26 12.25
CA TYR A 114 9.18 1.10 11.25
C TYR A 114 9.40 2.37 10.43
N ALA A 115 8.33 3.11 10.12
CA ALA A 115 8.43 4.41 9.46
C ALA A 115 9.25 5.40 10.32
N ILE A 116 8.90 5.54 11.61
CA ILE A 116 9.61 6.41 12.57
C ILE A 116 11.06 5.97 12.70
N GLY A 117 11.32 4.66 12.84
CA GLY A 117 12.68 4.11 12.93
C GLY A 117 13.53 4.36 11.69
N ALA A 118 12.92 4.53 10.54
CA ALA A 118 13.57 4.90 9.27
C ALA A 118 13.66 6.42 9.04
N GLY A 119 13.23 7.24 10.00
CA GLY A 119 13.25 8.71 9.89
C GLY A 119 12.10 9.31 9.09
N LEU A 120 11.07 8.52 8.76
CA LEU A 120 9.85 8.99 8.10
C LEU A 120 8.84 9.50 9.14
N ASN A 121 8.07 10.50 8.77
CA ASN A 121 6.96 11.00 9.58
C ASN A 121 5.64 10.45 9.03
N PRO A 122 4.95 9.52 9.75
CA PRO A 122 3.70 8.92 9.26
C PRO A 122 2.60 9.91 8.91
N VAL A 123 2.56 11.08 9.54
CA VAL A 123 1.54 12.11 9.28
C VAL A 123 1.89 12.96 8.06
N ASN A 124 3.16 13.37 7.94
CA ASN A 124 3.57 14.35 6.93
C ASN A 124 4.03 13.72 5.62
N ASP A 125 4.58 12.49 5.68
CA ASP A 125 5.19 11.83 4.53
C ASP A 125 4.27 10.78 3.90
N SER A 126 3.12 10.46 4.53
CA SER A 126 2.17 9.50 3.98
C SER A 126 1.12 10.17 3.08
N LEU A 127 0.67 9.44 2.06
CA LEU A 127 -0.48 9.81 1.22
C LEU A 127 -1.80 9.37 1.85
N LEU A 128 -1.77 8.27 2.59
CA LEU A 128 -2.90 7.66 3.29
C LEU A 128 -2.44 7.24 4.68
N ILE A 129 -3.31 7.39 5.67
CA ILE A 129 -3.06 6.94 7.04
C ILE A 129 -4.31 6.23 7.56
N GLU A 130 -4.11 5.16 8.32
CA GLU A 130 -5.19 4.42 8.97
C GLU A 130 -5.84 5.27 10.06
N GLY A 131 -7.17 5.26 10.12
CA GLY A 131 -7.92 6.02 11.11
C GLY A 131 -7.94 5.39 12.50
N SER A 132 -8.43 6.15 13.51
CA SER A 132 -8.56 5.70 14.91
C SER A 132 -9.58 4.58 15.13
N ALA A 133 -10.47 4.34 14.16
CA ALA A 133 -11.45 3.24 14.18
C ALA A 133 -10.87 1.87 13.78
N SER A 134 -9.54 1.79 13.65
CA SER A 134 -8.85 0.56 13.28
C SER A 134 -9.17 -0.60 14.23
N ALA A 135 -9.43 -1.78 13.65
CA ALA A 135 -9.56 -3.03 14.41
C ALA A 135 -8.25 -3.52 15.05
N TYR A 136 -7.13 -2.85 14.73
CA TYR A 136 -5.77 -3.24 15.12
C TYR A 136 -5.20 -2.40 16.27
N ALA A 137 -6.06 -1.77 17.09
CA ALA A 137 -5.62 -1.11 18.32
C ALA A 137 -4.87 -2.09 19.24
N ASN A 138 -3.80 -1.61 19.86
CA ASN A 138 -3.08 -2.41 20.86
C ASN A 138 -3.96 -2.64 22.10
N ILE A 139 -3.88 -3.84 22.66
CA ILE A 139 -4.69 -4.29 23.80
C ILE A 139 -3.81 -4.81 24.94
N LEU A 140 -4.32 -4.76 26.16
CA LEU A 140 -3.76 -5.47 27.30
C LEU A 140 -4.40 -6.87 27.37
N ALA A 141 -3.65 -7.90 26.99
CA ALA A 141 -4.08 -9.29 27.12
C ALA A 141 -3.62 -9.88 28.44
N VAL A 142 -4.52 -10.60 29.10
CA VAL A 142 -4.26 -11.27 30.39
C VAL A 142 -4.74 -12.70 30.36
N LYS A 143 -4.27 -13.53 31.32
CA LYS A 143 -4.76 -14.90 31.47
C LYS A 143 -6.26 -14.87 31.87
N GLU A 144 -7.04 -15.77 31.29
CA GLU A 144 -8.45 -15.95 31.62
C GLU A 144 -8.67 -16.11 33.14
N GLY A 145 -9.59 -15.32 33.67
CA GLY A 145 -9.90 -15.26 35.10
C GLY A 145 -9.01 -14.33 35.93
N SER A 146 -8.00 -13.68 35.33
CA SER A 146 -7.12 -12.72 36.00
C SER A 146 -7.53 -11.25 35.77
N GLU A 147 -8.58 -10.99 35.03
CA GLU A 147 -9.00 -9.65 34.56
C GLU A 147 -9.26 -8.69 35.73
N ASN A 148 -9.73 -9.23 36.87
CA ASN A 148 -10.11 -8.46 38.06
C ASN A 148 -9.04 -8.50 39.16
N GLU A 149 -7.85 -9.07 38.91
CA GLU A 149 -6.76 -9.02 39.89
C GLU A 149 -6.33 -7.56 40.12
N PRO A 150 -6.09 -7.15 41.38
CA PRO A 150 -5.73 -5.76 41.70
C PRO A 150 -4.55 -5.22 40.90
N LYS A 151 -3.52 -6.05 40.66
CA LYS A 151 -2.35 -5.68 39.82
C LYS A 151 -2.70 -5.41 38.37
N ILE A 152 -3.66 -6.17 37.79
CA ILE A 152 -4.12 -6.00 36.41
C ILE A 152 -4.95 -4.73 36.29
N LEU A 153 -5.86 -4.51 37.25
CA LEU A 153 -6.66 -3.28 37.30
C LEU A 153 -5.79 -2.03 37.45
N ALA A 154 -4.75 -2.10 38.29
CA ALA A 154 -3.80 -1.01 38.46
C ALA A 154 -3.01 -0.74 37.16
N LEU A 155 -2.53 -1.79 36.48
CA LEU A 155 -1.84 -1.67 35.19
C LEU A 155 -2.76 -1.07 34.12
N LYS A 156 -3.99 -1.57 34.02
CA LYS A 156 -5.00 -1.03 33.10
C LYS A 156 -5.22 0.46 33.35
N ALA A 157 -5.47 0.85 34.60
CA ALA A 157 -5.69 2.25 34.97
C ALA A 157 -4.46 3.13 34.64
N ALA A 158 -3.25 2.61 34.81
CA ALA A 158 -2.02 3.32 34.43
C ALA A 158 -1.93 3.54 32.91
N LEU A 159 -2.17 2.50 32.10
CA LEU A 159 -2.11 2.57 30.65
C LEU A 159 -3.23 3.45 30.06
N GLU A 160 -4.40 3.50 30.68
CA GLU A 160 -5.55 4.32 30.26
C GLU A 160 -5.56 5.71 30.95
N SER A 161 -4.46 6.11 31.59
CA SER A 161 -4.39 7.40 32.26
C SER A 161 -4.26 8.58 31.28
N GLN A 162 -4.72 9.77 31.70
CA GLN A 162 -4.52 11.01 30.97
C GLN A 162 -3.02 11.29 30.72
N GLN A 163 -2.16 10.92 31.66
CA GLN A 163 -0.71 11.10 31.50
C GLN A 163 -0.14 10.32 30.32
N VAL A 164 -0.64 9.08 30.08
CA VAL A 164 -0.22 8.28 28.92
C VAL A 164 -0.77 8.86 27.63
N VAL A 165 -2.02 9.33 27.61
CA VAL A 165 -2.61 10.01 26.44
C VAL A 165 -1.81 11.27 26.09
N ASP A 166 -1.49 12.10 27.08
CA ASP A 166 -0.70 13.32 26.88
C ASP A 166 0.71 12.99 26.36
N PHE A 167 1.37 12.00 26.96
CA PHE A 167 2.67 11.51 26.50
C PHE A 167 2.65 11.05 25.05
N ILE A 168 1.63 10.26 24.64
CA ILE A 168 1.48 9.81 23.25
C ILE A 168 1.35 11.01 22.31
N ASN A 169 0.49 11.96 22.65
CA ASN A 169 0.24 13.14 21.82
C ASN A 169 1.49 14.02 21.68
N GLU A 170 2.19 14.27 22.78
CA GLU A 170 3.40 15.10 22.81
C GLU A 170 4.60 14.42 22.12
N THR A 171 4.75 13.12 22.30
CA THR A 171 5.90 12.37 21.77
C THR A 171 5.76 12.06 20.28
N TYR A 172 4.56 11.66 19.87
CA TYR A 172 4.34 11.12 18.52
C TYR A 172 3.61 12.09 17.56
N ASN A 173 3.10 13.20 18.08
CA ASN A 173 2.49 14.28 17.29
C ASN A 173 1.56 13.78 16.18
N GLY A 174 0.65 12.84 16.53
CA GLY A 174 -0.31 12.23 15.61
C GLY A 174 0.19 10.99 14.85
N SER A 175 1.49 10.65 14.89
CA SER A 175 2.02 9.43 14.26
C SER A 175 1.62 8.16 15.01
N VAL A 176 1.23 8.27 16.27
CA VAL A 176 0.59 7.25 17.09
C VAL A 176 -0.62 7.90 17.77
N ILE A 177 -1.75 7.23 17.75
CA ILE A 177 -3.02 7.77 18.25
C ILE A 177 -3.48 6.92 19.43
N SER A 178 -3.85 7.58 20.55
CA SER A 178 -4.54 6.91 21.65
C SER A 178 -5.98 6.60 21.27
N VAL A 179 -6.43 5.38 21.54
CA VAL A 179 -7.83 4.95 21.39
C VAL A 179 -8.61 4.97 22.70
N VAL A 180 -8.03 5.53 23.75
CA VAL A 180 -8.67 5.66 25.07
C VAL A 180 -9.68 6.80 25.04
N GLU A 181 -10.98 6.48 25.08
CA GLU A 181 -12.07 7.48 25.00
C GLU A 181 -12.23 8.29 26.28
N ASN A 182 -12.07 7.65 27.45
CA ASN A 182 -12.27 8.25 28.77
C ASN A 182 -11.08 8.00 29.68
N PRO A 183 -9.96 8.72 29.49
CA PRO A 183 -8.76 8.48 30.27
C PRO A 183 -8.94 8.84 31.75
N HIS A 184 -8.36 8.02 32.63
CA HIS A 184 -8.31 8.32 34.07
C HIS A 184 -7.48 9.56 34.36
N ARG A 185 -8.05 10.56 35.00
CA ARG A 185 -7.37 11.85 35.27
C ARG A 185 -6.33 11.80 36.38
N ARG A 186 -6.38 10.78 37.27
CA ARG A 186 -5.41 10.53 38.35
C ARG A 186 -5.35 9.03 38.65
N LEU A 187 -4.15 8.55 38.91
CA LEU A 187 -3.90 7.25 39.53
C LEU A 187 -3.93 7.39 41.04
#